data_06cfbe7040723caee28da073c4bfe749
#
_entry.id   06cfbe7040723caee28da073c4bfe749
#
_cell.length_a   1.000
_cell.length_b   1.000
_cell.length_c   1.000
_cell.angle_alpha   90.00
_cell.angle_beta   90.00
_cell.angle_gamma   90.00
#
_symmetry.space_group_name_H-M   'P 1'
#
loop_
_entity.id
_entity.type
_entity.pdbx_description
1 polymer ?
#
loop_
_entity_poly.entity_id
_entity_poly.type
_entity_poly.pdbx_seq_one_letter_code
_entity_poly.pdbx_strand_id
1 'polypeptide(L)'
;GKQCHSHCAIYKRMGECIMPKEGVFAVVVRGGQIHAGDEVKLIPANIYASIKDRPVDSRCELLTVIEGAHAGAKALYIDGRIRVAYGNVWADEIDDNDNSIVMFRQQIGSRPRLIICGGGHVSAALVRMASLLAFDIWVIEDRPLFADNAKRQGADHVICGDYKETLAKLQPQADDYYVCMTRGHRFDMECLTEIFTKSYAYVGMMGSKKRAVIVK
;
A
#
# COMPACT_ATOMS: atom_id res chain seq x y z
N GLY A 1 17.08 -17.88 13.04
CA GLY A 1 17.97 -17.17 12.12
C GLY A 1 18.92 -18.13 11.43
N LYS A 2 19.15 -17.99 10.12
CA LYS A 2 20.20 -18.76 9.42
C LYS A 2 21.55 -18.37 9.99
N GLN A 3 22.39 -19.36 10.34
CA GLN A 3 23.78 -19.09 10.68
C GLN A 3 24.50 -18.42 9.51
N CYS A 4 25.19 -17.34 9.79
CA CYS A 4 25.97 -16.64 8.78
C CYS A 4 27.14 -17.51 8.34
N HIS A 5 27.33 -17.70 7.03
CA HIS A 5 28.45 -18.47 6.53
C HIS A 5 29.77 -17.73 6.81
N SER A 6 30.79 -18.46 7.26
CA SER A 6 32.12 -17.96 7.62
C SER A 6 32.89 -17.19 6.53
N HIS A 7 32.31 -16.99 5.37
CA HIS A 7 32.94 -16.33 4.21
C HIS A 7 32.29 -15.03 3.75
N CYS A 8 31.29 -14.51 4.51
CA CYS A 8 30.70 -13.23 4.12
C CYS A 8 31.70 -12.08 4.34
N ALA A 9 31.58 -11.01 3.54
CA ALA A 9 32.50 -9.87 3.58
C ALA A 9 32.51 -9.17 4.96
N ILE A 10 31.38 -9.18 5.66
CA ILE A 10 31.24 -8.61 7.00
C ILE A 10 32.03 -9.44 8.02
N TYR A 11 31.88 -10.77 8.01
CA TYR A 11 32.62 -11.65 8.89
C TYR A 11 34.14 -11.53 8.68
N LYS A 12 34.57 -11.46 7.41
CA LYS A 12 35.99 -11.29 7.08
C LYS A 12 36.61 -9.99 7.58
N ARG A 13 35.81 -8.92 7.67
CA ARG A 13 36.26 -7.58 8.06
C ARG A 13 36.19 -7.36 9.57
N MET A 14 35.20 -7.95 10.25
CA MET A 14 34.90 -7.69 11.66
C MET A 14 35.35 -8.84 12.59
N GLY A 15 35.73 -10.01 12.03
CA GLY A 15 36.10 -11.19 12.80
C GLY A 15 34.95 -11.96 13.40
N GLU A 16 33.76 -11.38 13.40
CA GLU A 16 32.53 -11.98 13.90
C GLU A 16 31.31 -11.52 13.09
N CYS A 17 30.20 -12.26 13.23
CA CYS A 17 28.94 -11.86 12.62
C CYS A 17 28.21 -10.86 13.52
N ILE A 18 28.15 -9.60 13.09
CA ILE A 18 27.46 -8.51 13.80
C ILE A 18 25.93 -8.53 13.56
N MET A 19 25.44 -9.41 12.71
CA MET A 19 23.98 -9.58 12.54
C MET A 19 23.42 -10.17 13.83
N PRO A 20 22.57 -9.45 14.54
CA PRO A 20 21.96 -9.99 15.76
C PRO A 20 21.16 -11.24 15.42
N LYS A 21 21.17 -12.22 16.31
CA LYS A 21 20.41 -13.48 16.15
C LYS A 21 18.91 -13.26 15.94
N GLU A 22 18.44 -12.10 16.30
CA GLU A 22 17.03 -11.66 16.23
C GLU A 22 16.77 -10.68 15.09
N GLY A 23 17.59 -10.60 14.08
CA GLY A 23 17.40 -9.79 12.87
C GLY A 23 16.84 -8.38 13.13
N VAL A 24 17.68 -7.38 13.15
CA VAL A 24 17.24 -5.96 13.17
C VAL A 24 17.13 -5.50 11.74
N PHE A 25 15.93 -5.09 11.32
CA PHE A 25 15.73 -4.42 10.06
C PHE A 25 16.00 -2.92 10.27
N ALA A 26 16.98 -2.39 9.55
CA ALA A 26 17.24 -0.96 9.52
C ALA A 26 16.83 -0.40 8.16
N VAL A 27 16.06 0.68 8.16
CA VAL A 27 15.78 1.45 6.96
C VAL A 27 16.86 2.52 6.86
N VAL A 28 17.65 2.49 5.78
CA VAL A 28 18.62 3.56 5.49
C VAL A 28 17.85 4.74 4.91
N VAL A 29 17.59 5.74 5.74
CA VAL A 29 16.86 6.95 5.35
C VAL A 29 17.71 7.89 4.51
N ARG A 30 19.03 7.84 4.68
CA ARG A 30 19.99 8.63 3.90
C ARG A 30 21.25 7.79 3.69
N GLY A 31 21.72 7.68 2.44
CA GLY A 31 22.98 7.05 2.14
C GLY A 31 24.15 7.89 2.71
N GLY A 32 25.15 7.24 3.26
CA GLY A 32 26.33 7.90 3.85
C GLY A 32 27.35 6.85 4.31
N GLN A 33 28.53 7.33 4.72
CA GLN A 33 29.53 6.49 5.37
C GLN A 33 29.24 6.46 6.86
N ILE A 34 29.25 5.27 7.45
CA ILE A 34 29.12 5.07 8.91
C ILE A 34 30.53 4.78 9.44
N HIS A 35 30.93 5.51 10.46
CA HIS A 35 32.22 5.35 11.11
C HIS A 35 32.05 4.78 12.52
N ALA A 36 33.11 4.17 13.03
CA ALA A 36 33.11 3.71 14.41
C ALA A 36 33.01 4.92 15.34
N GLY A 37 31.98 4.92 16.21
CA GLY A 37 31.69 6.03 17.12
C GLY A 37 30.51 6.90 16.71
N ASP A 38 29.92 6.68 15.54
CA ASP A 38 28.70 7.36 15.13
C ASP A 38 27.54 7.00 16.08
N GLU A 39 26.74 7.99 16.46
CA GLU A 39 25.59 7.78 17.33
C GLU A 39 24.49 7.02 16.62
N VAL A 40 24.13 5.85 17.13
CA VAL A 40 22.96 5.08 16.66
C VAL A 40 21.77 5.38 17.55
N LYS A 41 20.80 6.12 17.05
CA LYS A 41 19.51 6.33 17.74
C LYS A 41 18.57 5.17 17.50
N LEU A 42 18.26 4.43 18.55
CA LEU A 42 17.24 3.40 18.49
C LEU A 42 15.85 4.05 18.43
N ILE A 43 15.03 3.61 17.48
CA ILE A 43 13.61 4.00 17.45
C ILE A 43 12.93 3.33 18.65
N PRO A 44 12.15 4.04 19.46
CA PRO A 44 11.46 3.46 20.61
C PRO A 44 10.64 2.24 20.18
N ALA A 45 10.67 1.20 21.00
CA ALA A 45 9.92 -0.04 20.75
C ALA A 45 8.40 0.19 20.57
N ASN A 46 7.87 1.28 21.11
CA ASN A 46 6.46 1.63 21.04
C ASN A 46 5.92 1.89 19.61
N ILE A 47 6.72 2.41 18.67
CA ILE A 47 6.26 2.56 17.28
C ILE A 47 6.02 1.19 16.66
N TYR A 48 6.96 0.26 16.79
CA TYR A 48 6.82 -1.09 16.24
C TYR A 48 5.74 -1.90 16.96
N ALA A 49 5.61 -1.75 18.27
CA ALA A 49 4.52 -2.35 19.03
C ALA A 49 3.18 -1.84 18.53
N SER A 50 3.02 -0.53 18.34
CA SER A 50 1.79 0.05 17.80
C SER A 50 1.47 -0.38 16.37
N ILE A 51 2.48 -0.61 15.53
CA ILE A 51 2.31 -1.19 14.21
C ILE A 51 1.82 -2.64 14.30
N LYS A 52 2.41 -3.42 15.21
CA LYS A 52 2.07 -4.83 15.41
C LYS A 52 0.66 -5.01 15.98
N ASP A 53 0.29 -4.16 16.91
CA ASP A 53 -0.98 -4.24 17.67
C ASP A 53 -2.13 -3.49 16.99
N ARG A 54 -1.91 -2.96 15.76
CA ARG A 54 -2.97 -2.26 15.03
C ARG A 54 -4.09 -3.21 14.58
N PRO A 55 -5.34 -2.73 14.45
CA PRO A 55 -6.39 -3.49 13.78
C PRO A 55 -5.97 -3.90 12.35
N VAL A 56 -6.34 -5.10 11.92
CA VAL A 56 -5.89 -5.69 10.63
C VAL A 56 -6.24 -4.79 9.44
N ASP A 57 -7.43 -4.19 9.46
CA ASP A 57 -7.96 -3.37 8.36
C ASP A 57 -7.66 -1.87 8.55
N SER A 58 -6.87 -1.48 9.57
CA SER A 58 -6.56 -0.08 9.81
C SER A 58 -5.55 0.46 8.80
N ARG A 59 -5.78 1.68 8.34
CA ARG A 59 -4.82 2.42 7.54
C ARG A 59 -3.69 2.90 8.46
N CYS A 60 -2.48 2.42 8.21
CA CYS A 60 -1.30 2.75 9.00
C CYS A 60 -0.27 3.46 8.13
N GLU A 61 0.15 4.65 8.56
CA GLU A 61 1.12 5.48 7.86
C GLU A 61 2.23 5.91 8.82
N LEU A 62 3.48 5.67 8.44
CA LEU A 62 4.65 6.18 9.16
C LEU A 62 5.22 7.38 8.41
N LEU A 63 5.21 8.52 9.07
CA LEU A 63 5.83 9.74 8.60
C LEU A 63 7.22 9.85 9.22
N THR A 64 8.23 10.16 8.40
CA THR A 64 9.60 10.42 8.84
C THR A 64 10.07 11.73 8.25
N VAL A 65 10.52 12.64 9.10
CA VAL A 65 11.19 13.88 8.66
C VAL A 65 12.62 13.54 8.28
N ILE A 66 12.99 13.75 7.02
CA ILE A 66 14.33 13.40 6.49
C ILE A 66 15.26 14.60 6.38
N GLU A 67 14.72 15.81 6.20
CA GLU A 67 15.48 17.06 6.15
C GLU A 67 14.72 18.18 6.87
N GLY A 68 15.45 19.17 7.39
CA GLY A 68 14.90 20.33 8.10
C GLY A 68 15.15 20.31 9.59
N ALA A 69 14.53 21.25 10.32
CA ALA A 69 14.74 21.47 11.75
C ALA A 69 14.45 20.24 12.63
N HIS A 70 13.63 19.32 12.15
CA HIS A 70 13.15 18.14 12.90
C HIS A 70 13.61 16.82 12.25
N ALA A 71 14.72 16.82 11.50
CA ALA A 71 15.23 15.62 10.85
C ALA A 71 15.40 14.45 11.84
N GLY A 72 14.83 13.29 11.48
CA GLY A 72 14.79 12.10 12.32
C GLY A 72 13.52 11.93 13.15
N ALA A 73 12.66 12.97 13.25
CA ALA A 73 11.35 12.83 13.87
C ALA A 73 10.46 11.86 13.09
N LYS A 74 9.60 11.13 13.80
CA LYS A 74 8.69 10.15 13.24
C LYS A 74 7.32 10.25 13.90
N ALA A 75 6.28 10.06 13.11
CA ALA A 75 4.92 9.96 13.62
C ALA A 75 4.21 8.77 12.95
N LEU A 76 3.57 7.94 13.76
CA LEU A 76 2.73 6.84 13.30
C LEU A 76 1.28 7.27 13.33
N TYR A 77 0.64 7.25 12.18
CA TYR A 77 -0.78 7.50 12.02
C TYR A 77 -1.51 6.16 11.87
N ILE A 78 -2.62 6.02 12.57
CA ILE A 78 -3.56 4.92 12.39
C ILE A 78 -4.93 5.54 12.16
N ASP A 79 -5.53 5.25 11.01
CA ASP A 79 -6.81 5.82 10.56
C ASP A 79 -6.83 7.36 10.61
N GLY A 80 -5.72 7.97 10.15
CA GLY A 80 -5.56 9.42 10.09
C GLY A 80 -5.31 10.10 11.45
N ARG A 81 -5.17 9.34 12.53
CA ARG A 81 -4.87 9.86 13.87
C ARG A 81 -3.48 9.45 14.31
N ILE A 82 -2.76 10.40 14.93
CA ILE A 82 -1.47 10.10 15.52
C ILE A 82 -1.63 9.13 16.67
N ARG A 83 -0.93 8.02 16.58
CA ARG A 83 -0.89 7.02 17.64
C ARG A 83 0.35 7.14 18.50
N VAL A 84 1.49 7.39 17.86
CA VAL A 84 2.80 7.54 18.51
C VAL A 84 3.62 8.54 17.72
N ALA A 85 4.32 9.43 18.40
CA ALA A 85 5.32 10.32 17.81
C ALA A 85 6.66 10.18 18.54
N TYR A 86 7.75 10.36 17.79
CA TYR A 86 9.13 10.32 18.29
C TYR A 86 9.94 11.49 17.73
N GLY A 87 10.84 12.03 18.58
CA GLY A 87 11.51 13.30 18.27
C GLY A 87 10.63 14.45 18.77
N ASN A 88 11.17 15.48 19.32
CA ASN A 88 10.47 16.59 19.99
C ASN A 88 9.51 17.39 19.10
N VAL A 89 8.80 16.72 18.21
CA VAL A 89 7.84 17.28 17.27
C VAL A 89 6.49 16.64 17.52
N TRP A 90 5.55 17.44 17.92
CA TRP A 90 4.15 17.09 17.92
C TRP A 90 3.63 17.31 16.50
N ALA A 91 2.79 16.45 16.01
CA ALA A 91 2.33 16.48 14.61
C ALA A 91 1.56 17.75 14.24
N ASP A 92 1.06 18.48 15.22
CA ASP A 92 0.44 19.80 15.03
C ASP A 92 1.48 20.88 14.65
N GLU A 93 2.78 20.58 14.79
CA GLU A 93 3.89 21.47 14.44
C GLU A 93 4.50 21.14 13.07
N ILE A 94 4.12 20.02 12.46
CA ILE A 94 4.56 19.67 11.12
C ILE A 94 3.53 20.19 10.12
N ASP A 95 3.76 21.40 9.62
CA ASP A 95 2.99 21.93 8.51
C ASP A 95 3.39 21.22 7.20
N ASP A 96 2.44 20.49 6.60
CA ASP A 96 2.64 19.83 5.30
C ASP A 96 2.98 20.83 4.16
N ASN A 97 2.76 22.12 4.39
CA ASN A 97 3.08 23.20 3.44
C ASN A 97 4.43 23.88 3.72
N ASP A 98 5.15 23.49 4.77
CA ASP A 98 6.48 24.02 5.05
C ASP A 98 7.52 23.37 4.10
N ASN A 99 7.86 24.09 3.04
CA ASN A 99 8.87 23.67 2.07
C ASN A 99 10.28 23.50 2.64
N SER A 100 10.52 23.90 3.89
CA SER A 100 11.81 23.72 4.57
C SER A 100 11.97 22.32 5.19
N ILE A 101 10.87 21.55 5.25
CA ILE A 101 10.83 20.22 5.85
C ILE A 101 10.58 19.19 4.75
N VAL A 102 11.52 18.26 4.56
CA VAL A 102 11.33 17.12 3.66
C VAL A 102 10.87 15.91 4.46
N MET A 103 9.71 15.37 4.09
CA MET A 103 9.09 14.24 4.77
C MET A 103 8.99 13.01 3.87
N PHE A 104 9.27 11.86 4.45
CA PHE A 104 9.01 10.57 3.82
C PHE A 104 7.78 9.92 4.45
N ARG A 105 6.77 9.63 3.62
CA ARG A 105 5.54 8.96 4.02
C ARG A 105 5.58 7.50 3.57
N GLN A 106 5.42 6.59 4.50
CA GLN A 106 5.42 5.15 4.26
C GLN A 106 4.11 4.54 4.72
N GLN A 107 3.38 3.95 3.81
CA GLN A 107 2.21 3.13 4.14
C GLN A 107 2.67 1.80 4.71
N ILE A 108 2.11 1.38 5.85
CA ILE A 108 2.50 0.17 6.55
C ILE A 108 1.31 -0.78 6.63
N GLY A 109 1.46 -1.93 5.97
CA GLY A 109 0.54 -3.06 6.12
C GLY A 109 -0.83 -2.91 5.47
N SER A 110 -1.12 -1.81 4.79
CA SER A 110 -2.24 -1.74 3.85
C SER A 110 -1.73 -2.06 2.45
N ARG A 111 -2.34 -3.04 1.81
CA ARG A 111 -2.19 -3.25 0.38
C ARG A 111 -3.23 -2.35 -0.30
N PRO A 112 -2.84 -1.51 -1.29
CA PRO A 112 -3.82 -0.75 -2.04
C PRO A 112 -4.81 -1.71 -2.71
N ARG A 113 -6.09 -1.34 -2.75
CA ARG A 113 -7.09 -2.19 -3.36
C ARG A 113 -7.05 -2.04 -4.88
N LEU A 114 -7.02 -3.18 -5.58
CA LEU A 114 -7.25 -3.25 -7.01
C LEU A 114 -8.68 -3.77 -7.25
N ILE A 115 -9.59 -2.89 -7.58
CA ILE A 115 -11.01 -3.18 -7.77
C ILE A 115 -11.29 -3.35 -9.26
N ILE A 116 -11.55 -4.59 -9.68
CA ILE A 116 -11.77 -4.97 -11.06
C ILE A 116 -13.28 -5.16 -11.29
N CYS A 117 -13.88 -4.34 -12.13
CA CYS A 117 -15.26 -4.48 -12.56
C CYS A 117 -15.32 -5.37 -13.80
N GLY A 118 -15.77 -6.61 -13.62
CA GLY A 118 -15.85 -7.67 -14.64
C GLY A 118 -14.87 -8.80 -14.37
N GLY A 119 -15.37 -10.06 -14.41
CA GLY A 119 -14.65 -11.31 -14.15
C GLY A 119 -14.27 -12.10 -15.39
N GLY A 120 -14.19 -11.48 -16.59
CA GLY A 120 -13.89 -12.14 -17.86
C GLY A 120 -12.45 -12.67 -17.93
N HIS A 121 -12.09 -13.24 -19.10
CA HIS A 121 -10.78 -13.87 -19.31
C HIS A 121 -9.60 -12.89 -19.13
N VAL A 122 -9.78 -11.63 -19.53
CA VAL A 122 -8.73 -10.61 -19.40
C VAL A 122 -8.58 -10.22 -17.92
N SER A 123 -9.68 -10.08 -17.20
CA SER A 123 -9.67 -9.86 -15.74
C SER A 123 -8.98 -11.01 -15.01
N ALA A 124 -9.24 -12.24 -15.41
CA ALA A 124 -8.57 -13.43 -14.86
C ALA A 124 -7.05 -13.39 -15.06
N ALA A 125 -6.58 -12.90 -16.21
CA ALA A 125 -5.16 -12.70 -16.45
C ALA A 125 -4.59 -11.56 -15.57
N LEU A 126 -5.33 -10.44 -15.45
CA LEU A 126 -4.93 -9.33 -14.57
C LEU A 126 -4.84 -9.77 -13.10
N VAL A 127 -5.82 -10.53 -12.59
CA VAL A 127 -5.79 -11.09 -11.23
C VAL A 127 -4.52 -11.88 -10.97
N ARG A 128 -4.15 -12.81 -11.90
CA ARG A 128 -2.91 -13.59 -11.76
C ARG A 128 -1.65 -12.73 -11.76
N MET A 129 -1.61 -11.68 -12.57
CA MET A 129 -0.46 -10.77 -12.59
C MET A 129 -0.42 -9.91 -11.33
N ALA A 130 -1.55 -9.39 -10.90
CA ALA A 130 -1.66 -8.53 -9.72
C ALA A 130 -1.39 -9.28 -8.41
N SER A 131 -1.66 -10.60 -8.35
CA SER A 131 -1.35 -11.43 -7.18
C SER A 131 0.15 -11.56 -6.88
N LEU A 132 1.00 -11.25 -7.88
CA LEU A 132 2.46 -11.15 -7.69
C LEU A 132 2.89 -9.80 -7.11
N LEU A 133 1.98 -8.86 -7.03
CA LEU A 133 2.19 -7.51 -6.50
C LEU A 133 1.48 -7.38 -5.14
N ALA A 134 1.80 -6.32 -4.41
CA ALA A 134 1.21 -6.09 -3.09
C ALA A 134 -0.17 -5.41 -3.18
N PHE A 135 -1.10 -5.94 -3.99
CA PHE A 135 -2.49 -5.49 -4.05
C PHE A 135 -3.41 -6.39 -3.20
N ASP A 136 -4.46 -5.78 -2.66
CA ASP A 136 -5.67 -6.45 -2.19
C ASP A 136 -6.67 -6.48 -3.35
N ILE A 137 -6.87 -7.66 -3.95
CA ILE A 137 -7.54 -7.81 -5.24
C ILE A 137 -9.03 -8.08 -5.05
N TRP A 138 -9.85 -7.14 -5.51
CA TRP A 138 -11.31 -7.19 -5.47
C TRP A 138 -11.86 -7.38 -6.88
N VAL A 139 -12.78 -8.33 -7.07
CA VAL A 139 -13.48 -8.52 -8.34
C VAL A 139 -14.98 -8.40 -8.12
N ILE A 140 -15.62 -7.52 -8.90
CA ILE A 140 -17.08 -7.37 -8.96
C ILE A 140 -17.54 -7.96 -10.30
N GLU A 141 -18.45 -8.92 -10.28
CA GLU A 141 -18.98 -9.57 -11.49
C GLU A 141 -20.44 -9.93 -11.31
N ASP A 142 -21.27 -9.67 -12.32
CA ASP A 142 -22.71 -9.92 -12.28
C ASP A 142 -23.09 -11.39 -12.57
N ARG A 143 -22.16 -12.20 -13.07
CA ARG A 143 -22.41 -13.59 -13.46
C ARG A 143 -21.68 -14.56 -12.53
N PRO A 144 -22.40 -15.48 -11.86
CA PRO A 144 -21.80 -16.39 -10.86
C PRO A 144 -20.61 -17.19 -11.39
N LEU A 145 -20.71 -17.73 -12.61
CA LEU A 145 -19.65 -18.56 -13.21
C LEU A 145 -18.33 -17.80 -13.35
N PHE A 146 -18.37 -16.50 -13.70
CA PHE A 146 -17.18 -15.66 -13.86
C PHE A 146 -16.67 -15.16 -12.50
N ALA A 147 -17.55 -14.91 -11.55
CA ALA A 147 -17.17 -14.61 -10.17
C ALA A 147 -16.42 -15.79 -9.54
N ASP A 148 -16.90 -17.02 -9.68
CA ASP A 148 -16.23 -18.23 -9.22
C ASP A 148 -14.87 -18.43 -9.91
N ASN A 149 -14.77 -18.10 -11.19
CA ASN A 149 -13.50 -18.16 -11.91
C ASN A 149 -12.51 -17.15 -11.35
N ALA A 150 -12.90 -15.89 -11.08
CA ALA A 150 -12.05 -14.87 -10.51
C ALA A 150 -11.47 -15.31 -9.15
N LYS A 151 -12.28 -15.93 -8.30
CA LYS A 151 -11.85 -16.52 -7.03
C LYS A 151 -10.77 -17.59 -7.22
N ARG A 152 -10.98 -18.49 -8.19
CA ARG A 152 -9.99 -19.55 -8.52
C ARG A 152 -8.69 -18.98 -9.09
N GLN A 153 -8.70 -17.80 -9.67
CA GLN A 153 -7.50 -17.14 -10.20
C GLN A 153 -6.70 -16.37 -9.14
N GLY A 154 -7.19 -16.31 -7.89
CA GLY A 154 -6.46 -15.71 -6.77
C GLY A 154 -6.91 -14.30 -6.41
N ALA A 155 -8.15 -13.89 -6.76
CA ALA A 155 -8.73 -12.68 -6.21
C ALA A 155 -8.97 -12.88 -4.70
N ASP A 156 -8.56 -11.87 -3.89
CA ASP A 156 -8.72 -11.91 -2.43
C ASP A 156 -10.21 -11.79 -2.06
N HIS A 157 -10.94 -10.92 -2.77
CA HIS A 157 -12.36 -10.67 -2.57
C HIS A 157 -13.13 -10.74 -3.87
N VAL A 158 -14.25 -11.45 -3.87
CA VAL A 158 -15.14 -11.56 -5.04
C VAL A 158 -16.56 -11.27 -4.62
N ILE A 159 -17.17 -10.29 -5.27
CA ILE A 159 -18.57 -9.91 -5.05
C ILE A 159 -19.36 -10.24 -6.33
N CYS A 160 -20.28 -11.19 -6.22
CA CYS A 160 -21.20 -11.50 -7.29
C CYS A 160 -22.47 -10.68 -7.15
N GLY A 161 -22.67 -9.68 -8.04
CA GLY A 161 -23.81 -8.79 -7.96
C GLY A 161 -23.80 -7.68 -9.01
N ASP A 162 -24.80 -6.80 -8.91
CA ASP A 162 -24.87 -5.62 -9.77
C ASP A 162 -23.70 -4.68 -9.54
N TYR A 163 -23.11 -4.17 -10.61
CA TYR A 163 -21.92 -3.32 -10.54
C TYR A 163 -22.18 -2.01 -9.81
N LYS A 164 -23.26 -1.31 -10.18
CA LYS A 164 -23.60 -0.01 -9.61
C LYS A 164 -23.92 -0.11 -8.13
N GLU A 165 -24.79 -1.06 -7.77
CA GLU A 165 -25.18 -1.27 -6.36
C GLU A 165 -23.97 -1.68 -5.49
N THR A 166 -23.10 -2.53 -6.02
CA THR A 166 -21.91 -2.99 -5.30
C THR A 166 -20.92 -1.85 -5.09
N LEU A 167 -20.63 -1.08 -6.15
CA LEU A 167 -19.76 0.08 -6.07
C LEU A 167 -20.32 1.14 -5.14
N ALA A 168 -21.63 1.40 -5.15
CA ALA A 168 -22.25 2.39 -4.26
C ALA A 168 -22.07 2.03 -2.77
N LYS A 169 -22.07 0.75 -2.43
CA LYS A 169 -21.88 0.25 -1.05
C LYS A 169 -20.41 0.21 -0.63
N LEU A 170 -19.49 0.21 -1.59
CA LEU A 170 -18.05 0.14 -1.30
C LEU A 170 -17.56 1.48 -0.76
N GLN A 171 -17.03 1.46 0.45
CA GLN A 171 -16.40 2.65 1.05
C GLN A 171 -15.11 2.98 0.29
N PRO A 172 -14.97 4.19 -0.29
CA PRO A 172 -13.80 4.55 -1.09
C PRO A 172 -12.58 4.78 -0.22
N GLN A 173 -11.41 4.45 -0.78
CA GLN A 173 -10.10 4.80 -0.22
C GLN A 173 -9.32 5.63 -1.24
N ALA A 174 -8.49 6.56 -0.76
CA ALA A 174 -7.75 7.46 -1.65
C ALA A 174 -6.70 6.72 -2.51
N ASP A 175 -6.30 5.53 -2.10
CA ASP A 175 -5.36 4.63 -2.76
C ASP A 175 -6.03 3.46 -3.50
N ASP A 176 -7.34 3.56 -3.80
CA ASP A 176 -8.04 2.59 -4.64
C ASP A 176 -7.64 2.71 -6.12
N TYR A 177 -7.42 1.56 -6.72
CA TYR A 177 -7.19 1.41 -8.17
C TYR A 177 -8.40 0.71 -8.78
N TYR A 178 -9.12 1.39 -9.65
CA TYR A 178 -10.28 0.84 -10.35
C TYR A 178 -9.94 0.47 -11.77
N VAL A 179 -10.38 -0.72 -12.22
CA VAL A 179 -10.23 -1.16 -13.61
C VAL A 179 -11.55 -1.71 -14.13
N CYS A 180 -12.14 -1.01 -15.12
CA CYS A 180 -13.37 -1.43 -15.77
C CYS A 180 -13.05 -2.34 -16.96
N MET A 181 -13.45 -3.61 -16.86
CA MET A 181 -13.26 -4.68 -17.84
C MET A 181 -14.56 -5.45 -18.10
N THR A 182 -15.69 -4.75 -18.04
CA THR A 182 -17.00 -5.39 -18.18
C THR A 182 -17.24 -5.91 -19.59
N ARG A 183 -18.30 -6.68 -19.78
CA ARG A 183 -18.66 -7.24 -21.10
C ARG A 183 -19.25 -6.24 -22.08
N GLY A 184 -19.61 -5.03 -21.68
CA GLY A 184 -20.27 -4.05 -22.55
C GLY A 184 -20.15 -2.61 -22.07
N HIS A 185 -20.21 -1.68 -23.02
CA HIS A 185 -20.07 -0.24 -22.76
C HIS A 185 -21.10 0.31 -21.76
N ARG A 186 -22.31 -0.26 -21.71
CA ARG A 186 -23.33 0.13 -20.74
C ARG A 186 -22.85 -0.07 -19.30
N PHE A 187 -22.32 -1.26 -19.01
CA PHE A 187 -21.80 -1.57 -17.67
C PHE A 187 -20.55 -0.76 -17.34
N ASP A 188 -19.70 -0.45 -18.33
CA ASP A 188 -18.56 0.45 -18.08
C ASP A 188 -19.02 1.84 -17.71
N MET A 189 -20.05 2.38 -18.40
CA MET A 189 -20.63 3.68 -18.06
C MET A 189 -21.18 3.68 -16.63
N GLU A 190 -21.94 2.66 -16.26
CA GLU A 190 -22.49 2.50 -14.91
C GLU A 190 -21.37 2.48 -13.85
N CYS A 191 -20.30 1.70 -14.09
CA CYS A 191 -19.14 1.65 -13.22
C CYS A 191 -18.44 3.00 -13.10
N LEU A 192 -18.08 3.60 -14.23
CA LEU A 192 -17.34 4.88 -14.24
C LEU A 192 -18.12 6.01 -13.61
N THR A 193 -19.44 6.10 -13.88
CA THR A 193 -20.30 7.10 -13.25
C THR A 193 -20.25 6.98 -11.72
N GLU A 194 -20.28 5.78 -11.19
CA GLU A 194 -20.22 5.56 -9.76
C GLU A 194 -18.82 5.81 -9.19
N ILE A 195 -17.76 5.35 -9.88
CA ILE A 195 -16.38 5.53 -9.47
C ILE A 195 -15.98 7.01 -9.39
N PHE A 196 -16.39 7.82 -10.37
CA PHE A 196 -16.04 9.26 -10.39
C PHE A 196 -16.69 10.08 -9.27
N THR A 197 -17.61 9.52 -8.52
CA THR A 197 -18.14 10.15 -7.29
C THR A 197 -17.25 9.87 -6.06
N LYS A 198 -16.20 9.06 -6.18
CA LYS A 198 -15.39 8.54 -5.07
C LYS A 198 -13.96 9.07 -5.11
N SER A 199 -13.24 8.90 -4.01
CA SER A 199 -11.78 9.06 -3.99
C SER A 199 -11.11 7.84 -4.63
N TYR A 200 -10.05 8.05 -5.41
CA TYR A 200 -9.26 6.98 -6.03
C TYR A 200 -7.85 7.46 -6.38
N ALA A 201 -6.90 6.53 -6.46
CA ALA A 201 -5.56 6.77 -6.98
C ALA A 201 -5.50 6.60 -8.50
N TYR A 202 -6.30 5.66 -9.05
CA TYR A 202 -6.28 5.33 -10.47
C TYR A 202 -7.64 4.82 -10.95
N VAL A 203 -8.02 5.22 -12.15
CA VAL A 203 -9.16 4.63 -12.88
C VAL A 203 -8.73 4.31 -14.30
N GLY A 204 -8.89 3.05 -14.70
CA GLY A 204 -8.65 2.57 -16.05
C GLY A 204 -9.85 1.86 -16.63
N MET A 205 -10.03 1.95 -17.95
CA MET A 205 -11.02 1.17 -18.69
C MET A 205 -10.37 0.44 -19.84
N MET A 206 -10.69 -0.84 -19.97
CA MET A 206 -10.25 -1.63 -21.12
C MET A 206 -11.37 -1.76 -22.14
N GLY A 207 -11.10 -1.30 -23.36
CA GLY A 207 -12.07 -1.36 -24.44
C GLY A 207 -11.48 -1.04 -25.81
N SER A 208 -12.23 -1.31 -26.87
CA SER A 208 -11.88 -0.88 -28.22
C SER A 208 -11.93 0.65 -28.35
N LYS A 209 -11.26 1.21 -29.38
CA LYS A 209 -11.34 2.66 -29.68
C LYS A 209 -12.79 3.15 -29.78
N LYS A 210 -13.68 2.37 -30.42
CA LYS A 210 -15.13 2.70 -30.49
C LYS A 210 -15.77 2.78 -29.10
N ARG A 211 -15.43 1.83 -28.22
CA ARG A 211 -15.95 1.78 -26.85
C ARG A 211 -15.47 2.96 -26.01
N ALA A 212 -14.20 3.33 -26.14
CA ALA A 212 -13.62 4.48 -25.46
C ALA A 212 -14.28 5.80 -25.88
N VAL A 213 -14.69 5.95 -27.15
CA VAL A 213 -15.40 7.15 -27.65
C VAL A 213 -16.83 7.22 -27.11
N ILE A 214 -17.52 6.09 -26.95
CA ILE A 214 -18.90 6.05 -26.43
C ILE A 214 -18.94 6.40 -24.93
N VAL A 215 -17.90 6.04 -24.21
CA VAL A 215 -17.81 6.23 -22.75
C VAL A 215 -17.23 7.59 -22.35
N LYS A 216 -16.63 8.32 -23.31
CA LYS A 216 -16.05 9.65 -23.11
C LYS A 216 -17.10 10.75 -23.13
#